data_9a5a8097b2cff29d31373e24328380bb
#
_entry.id   9a5a8097b2cff29d31373e24328380bb
#
_cell.length_a   1.000
_cell.length_b   1.000
_cell.length_c   1.000
_cell.angle_alpha   90.00
_cell.angle_beta   90.00
_cell.angle_gamma   90.00
#
_symmetry.space_group_name_H-M   'P 1'
#
loop_
_entity.id
_entity.type
_entity.pdbx_description
1 polymer ?
#
loop_
_entity_poly.entity_id
_entity_poly.type
_entity_poly.pdbx_seq_one_letter_code
_entity_poly.pdbx_strand_id
1 'polypeptide(L)'
;MCPICCRVGAHFRRAAAYGAYEGALRDLIHLFKYDGIRPAGKILGGLLNQTVAAMALPDSVIVIPVPLWSGRRTTRGFNQAEAIARSFIDFQSSSSIQLDTSILVRTRETASQTGLTRHQRRANVRGAFAVVKAEKIKGQSILIVDDVMTTGTTAGECARVLRRAGAKEVFVATVARATKEAGSVLAMAASALSGGTQGHA
;
A
#
# COMPACT_ATOMS: atom_id res chain seq x y z
N MET A 1 -12.42 -7.83 13.47
CA MET A 1 -11.21 -8.16 12.65
C MET A 1 -11.68 -8.65 11.29
N CYS A 2 -11.12 -8.15 10.19
CA CYS A 2 -11.56 -8.54 8.84
C CYS A 2 -11.26 -10.03 8.60
N PRO A 3 -12.26 -10.86 8.12
CA PRO A 3 -12.07 -12.28 7.89
C PRO A 3 -10.92 -12.61 6.92
N ILE A 4 -10.61 -11.70 6.01
CA ILE A 4 -9.52 -11.83 5.03
C ILE A 4 -8.14 -11.71 5.72
N CYS A 5 -7.99 -10.80 6.68
CA CYS A 5 -6.74 -10.61 7.42
C CYS A 5 -6.44 -11.80 8.34
N CYS A 6 -7.46 -12.43 8.92
CA CYS A 6 -7.31 -13.61 9.76
C CYS A 6 -6.83 -14.85 9.00
N ARG A 7 -7.23 -15.00 7.71
CA ARG A 7 -6.87 -16.18 6.88
C ARG A 7 -5.49 -16.10 6.23
N VAL A 8 -4.79 -14.94 6.29
CA VAL A 8 -3.56 -14.71 5.50
C VAL A 8 -2.29 -14.99 6.31
N GLY A 9 -2.40 -15.27 7.62
CA GLY A 9 -1.23 -15.28 8.50
C GLY A 9 -0.52 -13.94 8.41
N ALA A 10 -1.27 -12.85 8.59
CA ALA A 10 -0.75 -11.50 8.45
C ALA A 10 0.32 -11.27 9.52
N HIS A 11 1.54 -11.01 9.09
CA HIS A 11 2.65 -10.68 9.98
C HIS A 11 2.56 -9.24 10.55
N PHE A 12 1.46 -8.53 10.27
CA PHE A 12 1.14 -7.22 10.83
C PHE A 12 -0.03 -7.32 11.81
N ARG A 13 0.00 -6.48 12.84
CA ARG A 13 -1.00 -6.45 13.92
C ARG A 13 -2.33 -5.85 13.44
N ARG A 14 -2.27 -4.77 12.67
CA ARG A 14 -3.44 -4.04 12.15
C ARG A 14 -3.12 -3.46 10.77
N ALA A 15 -4.14 -3.38 9.92
CA ALA A 15 -4.09 -2.64 8.67
C ALA A 15 -5.33 -1.76 8.55
N ALA A 16 -5.15 -0.53 8.09
CA ALA A 16 -6.22 0.41 7.81
C ALA A 16 -6.03 1.07 6.43
N ALA A 17 -7.13 1.54 5.87
CA ALA A 17 -7.16 2.35 4.67
C ALA A 17 -8.15 3.48 4.86
N TYR A 18 -7.89 4.64 4.23
CA TYR A 18 -8.79 5.78 4.29
C TYR A 18 -10.16 5.45 3.67
N GLY A 19 -10.16 4.85 2.48
CA GLY A 19 -11.39 4.54 1.77
C GLY A 19 -11.30 3.37 0.81
N ALA A 20 -12.41 3.10 0.11
CA ALA A 20 -12.45 2.16 -0.99
C ALA A 20 -11.70 2.72 -2.22
N TYR A 21 -11.05 1.85 -2.99
CA TYR A 21 -10.36 2.22 -4.23
C TYR A 21 -11.37 2.39 -5.38
N GLU A 22 -12.16 3.47 -5.32
CA GLU A 22 -13.24 3.78 -6.26
C GLU A 22 -13.49 5.28 -6.35
N GLY A 23 -14.25 5.71 -7.35
CA GLY A 23 -14.65 7.12 -7.54
C GLY A 23 -13.47 8.08 -7.53
N ALA A 24 -13.68 9.26 -6.95
CA ALA A 24 -12.70 10.34 -6.90
C ALA A 24 -11.38 9.94 -6.24
N LEU A 25 -11.39 9.03 -5.24
CA LEU A 25 -10.16 8.56 -4.58
C LEU A 25 -9.31 7.73 -5.54
N ARG A 26 -9.92 6.85 -6.33
CA ARG A 26 -9.23 6.10 -7.39
C ARG A 26 -8.61 7.03 -8.43
N ASP A 27 -9.38 8.02 -8.86
CA ASP A 27 -8.96 8.95 -9.90
C ASP A 27 -7.79 9.84 -9.39
N LEU A 28 -7.85 10.31 -8.15
CA LEU A 28 -6.75 11.04 -7.51
C LEU A 28 -5.46 10.20 -7.42
N ILE A 29 -5.57 8.93 -7.02
CA ILE A 29 -4.42 8.02 -6.96
C ILE A 29 -3.88 7.74 -8.36
N HIS A 30 -4.74 7.68 -9.38
CA HIS A 30 -4.34 7.47 -10.77
C HIS A 30 -3.55 8.68 -11.31
N LEU A 31 -4.07 9.89 -11.14
CA LEU A 31 -3.38 11.14 -11.47
C LEU A 31 -2.01 11.23 -10.79
N PHE A 32 -1.94 10.86 -9.52
CA PHE A 32 -0.67 10.84 -8.79
C PHE A 32 0.34 9.82 -9.34
N LYS A 33 -0.13 8.66 -9.82
CA LYS A 33 0.74 7.58 -10.33
C LYS A 33 1.28 7.84 -11.73
N TYR A 34 0.48 8.42 -12.59
CA TYR A 34 0.75 8.44 -14.04
C TYR A 34 0.96 9.83 -14.60
N ASP A 35 0.32 10.84 -14.03
CA ASP A 35 0.41 12.22 -14.53
C ASP A 35 1.42 13.06 -13.73
N GLY A 36 2.06 12.48 -12.72
CA GLY A 36 3.14 13.12 -11.95
C GLY A 36 2.68 14.36 -11.17
N ILE A 37 1.37 14.48 -10.89
CA ILE A 37 0.79 15.64 -10.19
C ILE A 37 1.22 15.61 -8.72
N ARG A 38 2.40 16.19 -8.43
CA ARG A 38 2.98 16.24 -7.08
C ARG A 38 2.06 16.81 -6.00
N PRO A 39 1.23 17.86 -6.25
CA PRO A 39 0.27 18.36 -5.27
C PRO A 39 -0.70 17.28 -4.75
N ALA A 40 -1.07 16.29 -5.57
CA ALA A 40 -1.89 15.17 -5.13
C ALA A 40 -1.25 14.38 -3.98
N GLY A 41 0.08 14.31 -3.91
CA GLY A 41 0.81 13.67 -2.81
C GLY A 41 0.50 14.29 -1.46
N LYS A 42 0.35 15.63 -1.37
CA LYS A 42 -0.01 16.32 -0.13
C LYS A 42 -1.43 15.96 0.33
N ILE A 43 -2.38 15.89 -0.62
CA ILE A 43 -3.75 15.47 -0.31
C ILE A 43 -3.75 14.03 0.20
N LEU A 44 -3.07 13.12 -0.51
CA LEU A 44 -2.98 11.70 -0.12
C LEU A 44 -2.28 11.51 1.24
N GLY A 45 -1.26 12.32 1.55
CA GLY A 45 -0.61 12.36 2.87
C GLY A 45 -1.57 12.80 3.98
N GLY A 46 -2.43 13.79 3.73
CA GLY A 46 -3.48 14.22 4.65
C GLY A 46 -4.53 13.14 4.89
N LEU A 47 -4.96 12.42 3.85
CA LEU A 47 -5.88 11.27 3.98
C LEU A 47 -5.23 10.13 4.78
N LEU A 48 -3.95 9.87 4.55
CA LEU A 48 -3.19 8.88 5.33
C LEU A 48 -3.12 9.30 6.79
N ASN A 49 -2.90 10.59 7.08
CA ASN A 49 -2.87 11.11 8.45
C ASN A 49 -4.18 10.84 9.20
N GLN A 50 -5.34 11.06 8.57
CA GLN A 50 -6.64 10.71 9.15
C GLN A 50 -6.76 9.20 9.43
N THR A 51 -6.26 8.37 8.52
CA THR A 51 -6.24 6.91 8.69
C THR A 51 -5.42 6.52 9.91
N VAL A 52 -4.22 7.07 10.03
CA VAL A 52 -3.27 6.75 11.10
C VAL A 52 -3.78 7.24 12.46
N ALA A 53 -4.39 8.41 12.54
CA ALA A 53 -4.98 8.95 13.76
C ALA A 53 -6.03 7.99 14.36
N ALA A 54 -6.77 7.24 13.53
CA ALA A 54 -7.75 6.24 13.97
C ALA A 54 -7.14 4.86 14.32
N MET A 55 -5.82 4.70 14.18
CA MET A 55 -5.20 3.38 14.31
C MET A 55 -4.76 3.01 15.71
N ALA A 56 -4.75 3.88 16.68
CA ALA A 56 -4.19 3.66 18.02
C ALA A 56 -2.78 3.01 17.93
N LEU A 57 -1.85 3.73 17.32
CA LEU A 57 -0.45 3.32 17.22
C LEU A 57 0.27 3.54 18.55
N PRO A 58 1.41 2.84 18.80
CA PRO A 58 2.33 3.19 19.88
C PRO A 58 2.88 4.61 19.72
N ASP A 59 3.32 5.20 20.84
CA ASP A 59 3.85 6.58 20.87
C ASP A 59 5.07 6.76 19.96
N SER A 60 5.91 5.73 19.82
CA SER A 60 7.06 5.77 18.93
C SER A 60 6.93 4.75 17.80
N VAL A 61 7.03 5.23 16.56
CA VAL A 61 6.86 4.42 15.35
C VAL A 61 7.82 4.85 14.26
N ILE A 62 8.47 3.89 13.61
CA ILE A 62 9.23 4.12 12.38
C ILE A 62 8.33 3.88 11.18
N VAL A 63 8.15 4.91 10.36
CA VAL A 63 7.38 4.86 9.11
C VAL A 63 8.28 4.35 8.00
N ILE A 64 7.87 3.26 7.34
CA ILE A 64 8.62 2.65 6.25
C ILE A 64 7.70 2.52 5.03
N PRO A 65 7.95 3.28 3.95
CA PRO A 65 7.17 3.13 2.72
C PRO A 65 7.53 1.82 2.01
N VAL A 66 6.55 1.20 1.37
CA VAL A 66 6.79 0.03 0.50
C VAL A 66 7.73 0.44 -0.64
N PRO A 67 8.90 -0.22 -0.79
CA PRO A 67 9.86 0.16 -1.81
C PRO A 67 9.42 -0.24 -3.21
N LEU A 68 9.63 0.67 -4.16
CA LEU A 68 9.45 0.41 -5.57
C LEU A 68 10.71 -0.24 -6.15
N TRP A 69 10.55 -1.14 -7.12
CA TRP A 69 11.67 -1.70 -7.88
C TRP A 69 12.38 -0.60 -8.69
N SER A 70 13.71 -0.62 -8.73
CA SER A 70 14.53 0.41 -9.39
C SER A 70 14.16 0.64 -10.86
N GLY A 71 13.90 -0.41 -11.63
CA GLY A 71 13.45 -0.29 -13.01
C GLY A 71 12.11 0.44 -13.19
N ARG A 72 11.17 0.25 -12.26
CA ARG A 72 9.90 1.01 -12.25
C ARG A 72 10.07 2.45 -11.78
N ARG A 73 11.12 2.74 -11.02
CA ARG A 73 11.47 4.10 -10.62
C ARG A 73 11.90 4.94 -11.82
N THR A 74 12.56 4.33 -12.80
CA THR A 74 12.95 4.97 -14.06
C THR A 74 11.73 5.33 -14.91
N THR A 75 10.70 4.48 -14.95
CA THR A 75 9.49 4.70 -15.75
C THR A 75 8.49 5.66 -15.07
N ARG A 76 8.41 5.67 -13.72
CA ARG A 76 7.45 6.48 -12.95
C ARG A 76 8.06 7.73 -12.33
N GLY A 77 9.38 7.88 -12.35
CA GLY A 77 10.11 9.02 -11.79
C GLY A 77 10.25 9.02 -10.27
N PHE A 78 9.32 8.41 -9.52
CA PHE A 78 9.31 8.43 -8.05
C PHE A 78 8.58 7.24 -7.43
N ASN A 79 8.79 7.02 -6.12
CA ASN A 79 8.06 6.03 -5.32
C ASN A 79 6.83 6.68 -4.68
N GLN A 80 5.64 6.25 -5.07
CA GLN A 80 4.36 6.80 -4.59
C GLN A 80 4.19 6.64 -3.08
N ALA A 81 4.48 5.45 -2.55
CA ALA A 81 4.40 5.17 -1.12
C ALA A 81 5.35 6.08 -0.31
N GLU A 82 6.55 6.33 -0.84
CA GLU A 82 7.53 7.25 -0.22
C GLU A 82 7.03 8.69 -0.24
N ALA A 83 6.49 9.17 -1.36
CA ALA A 83 5.99 10.53 -1.46
C ALA A 83 4.79 10.78 -0.54
N ILE A 84 3.87 9.80 -0.43
CA ILE A 84 2.75 9.84 0.51
C ILE A 84 3.26 9.83 1.97
N ALA A 85 4.24 8.98 2.29
CA ALA A 85 4.82 8.90 3.62
C ALA A 85 5.54 10.21 4.02
N ARG A 86 6.28 10.84 3.11
CA ARG A 86 6.89 12.16 3.34
C ARG A 86 5.84 13.23 3.65
N SER A 87 4.81 13.31 2.80
CA SER A 87 3.71 14.25 3.03
C SER A 87 2.94 13.94 4.32
N PHE A 88 2.80 12.68 4.72
CA PHE A 88 2.22 12.30 6.01
C PHE A 88 3.06 12.84 7.19
N ILE A 89 4.38 12.76 7.10
CA ILE A 89 5.28 13.27 8.16
C ILE A 89 5.13 14.79 8.33
N ASP A 90 4.84 15.54 7.27
CA ASP A 90 4.62 17.01 7.35
C ASP A 90 3.40 17.37 8.24
N PHE A 91 2.49 16.43 8.49
CA PHE A 91 1.35 16.61 9.41
C PHE A 91 1.67 16.18 10.86
N GLN A 92 2.86 15.63 11.13
CA GLN A 92 3.23 15.18 12.47
C GLN A 92 3.95 16.27 13.23
N SER A 93 3.46 16.59 14.42
CA SER A 93 4.11 17.54 15.33
C SER A 93 5.11 16.86 16.28
N SER A 94 5.09 15.53 16.33
CA SER A 94 5.91 14.73 17.25
C SER A 94 7.13 14.14 16.56
N SER A 95 8.31 14.29 17.18
CA SER A 95 9.56 13.64 16.74
C SER A 95 9.57 12.12 16.97
N SER A 96 8.58 11.57 17.64
CA SER A 96 8.48 10.13 17.90
C SER A 96 7.99 9.30 16.71
N ILE A 97 7.45 9.96 15.66
CA ILE A 97 7.10 9.34 14.39
C ILE A 97 8.16 9.72 13.36
N GLN A 98 8.99 8.77 12.97
CA GLN A 98 10.15 9.01 12.10
C GLN A 98 10.02 8.25 10.79
N LEU A 99 10.37 8.89 9.67
CA LEU A 99 10.43 8.25 8.36
C LEU A 99 11.83 7.70 8.08
N ASP A 100 11.92 6.42 7.74
CA ASP A 100 13.15 5.86 7.17
C ASP A 100 12.85 5.09 5.88
N THR A 101 13.37 5.58 4.77
CA THR A 101 13.19 5.01 3.42
C THR A 101 14.30 4.04 3.03
N SER A 102 15.28 3.84 3.90
CA SER A 102 16.50 3.09 3.63
C SER A 102 16.56 1.69 4.27
N ILE A 103 15.61 1.37 5.16
CA ILE A 103 15.60 0.11 5.92
C ILE A 103 15.12 -1.06 5.07
N LEU A 104 14.01 -0.87 4.36
CA LEU A 104 13.38 -1.90 3.53
C LEU A 104 13.71 -1.66 2.07
N VAL A 105 14.23 -2.68 1.40
CA VAL A 105 14.57 -2.62 -0.02
C VAL A 105 13.82 -3.70 -0.80
N ARG A 106 13.57 -3.43 -2.09
CA ARG A 106 13.06 -4.43 -3.01
C ARG A 106 14.23 -5.02 -3.79
N THR A 107 14.46 -6.31 -3.66
CA THR A 107 15.66 -7.02 -4.16
C THR A 107 15.50 -7.58 -5.56
N ARG A 108 14.28 -7.71 -6.05
CA ARG A 108 14.01 -8.19 -7.41
C ARG A 108 12.75 -7.59 -8.02
N GLU A 109 12.70 -7.62 -9.33
CA GLU A 109 11.47 -7.29 -10.03
C GLU A 109 10.38 -8.33 -9.77
N THR A 110 9.13 -7.88 -9.79
CA THR A 110 7.96 -8.75 -9.76
C THR A 110 7.01 -8.35 -10.88
N ALA A 111 6.35 -9.33 -11.48
CA ALA A 111 5.35 -9.07 -12.51
C ALA A 111 4.24 -8.13 -12.00
N SER A 112 3.53 -7.47 -12.91
CA SER A 112 2.33 -6.70 -12.54
C SER A 112 1.37 -7.61 -11.76
N GLN A 113 0.78 -7.08 -10.70
CA GLN A 113 -0.20 -7.84 -9.90
C GLN A 113 -1.61 -7.81 -10.53
N THR A 114 -1.79 -7.02 -11.61
CA THR A 114 -3.05 -6.95 -12.34
C THR A 114 -3.33 -8.31 -13.00
N GLY A 115 -4.54 -8.81 -12.85
CA GLY A 115 -4.95 -10.11 -13.41
C GLY A 115 -4.47 -11.35 -12.65
N LEU A 116 -3.53 -11.24 -11.71
CA LEU A 116 -3.06 -12.38 -10.93
C LEU A 116 -4.08 -12.82 -9.86
N THR A 117 -4.23 -14.15 -9.70
CA THR A 117 -4.94 -14.74 -8.58
C THR A 117 -4.23 -14.43 -7.25
N ARG A 118 -4.91 -14.65 -6.12
CA ARG A 118 -4.33 -14.45 -4.79
C ARG A 118 -3.08 -15.31 -4.55
N HIS A 119 -3.10 -16.56 -5.01
CA HIS A 119 -1.95 -17.47 -4.90
C HIS A 119 -0.77 -16.99 -5.73
N GLN A 120 -1.01 -16.61 -6.99
CA GLN A 120 0.01 -16.05 -7.87
C GLN A 120 0.61 -14.74 -7.32
N ARG A 121 -0.21 -13.85 -6.74
CA ARG A 121 0.29 -12.62 -6.08
C ARG A 121 1.23 -12.94 -4.91
N ARG A 122 0.93 -13.99 -4.11
CA ARG A 122 1.82 -14.43 -3.02
C ARG A 122 3.15 -14.96 -3.55
N ALA A 123 3.11 -15.85 -4.52
CA ALA A 123 4.32 -16.39 -5.16
C ALA A 123 5.16 -15.27 -5.79
N ASN A 124 4.49 -14.32 -6.45
CA ASN A 124 5.14 -13.20 -7.13
C ASN A 124 5.93 -12.28 -6.18
N VAL A 125 5.46 -12.01 -4.97
CA VAL A 125 6.16 -11.09 -4.04
C VAL A 125 7.01 -11.80 -2.99
N ARG A 126 6.92 -13.12 -2.87
CA ARG A 126 7.70 -13.90 -1.89
C ARG A 126 9.20 -13.72 -2.14
N GLY A 127 9.94 -13.27 -1.11
CA GLY A 127 11.37 -13.02 -1.20
C GLY A 127 11.77 -11.81 -2.06
N ALA A 128 10.80 -10.93 -2.41
CA ALA A 128 11.08 -9.72 -3.17
C ALA A 128 11.54 -8.54 -2.31
N PHE A 129 11.55 -8.69 -0.99
CA PHE A 129 11.93 -7.63 -0.05
C PHE A 129 12.97 -8.13 0.95
N ALA A 130 13.88 -7.23 1.34
CA ALA A 130 14.88 -7.48 2.37
C ALA A 130 15.03 -6.26 3.29
N VAL A 131 15.40 -6.53 4.54
CA VAL A 131 15.80 -5.50 5.51
C VAL A 131 17.32 -5.39 5.47
N VAL A 132 17.83 -4.17 5.24
CA VAL A 132 19.28 -3.91 5.11
C VAL A 132 19.88 -3.20 6.33
N LYS A 133 19.05 -2.73 7.27
CA LYS A 133 19.45 -2.05 8.52
C LYS A 133 18.64 -2.59 9.70
N ALA A 134 18.83 -3.87 10.01
CA ALA A 134 18.05 -4.57 11.05
C ALA A 134 18.26 -3.96 12.44
N GLU A 135 19.42 -3.40 12.71
CA GLU A 135 19.77 -2.75 13.98
C GLU A 135 18.85 -1.56 14.31
N LYS A 136 18.35 -0.86 13.30
CA LYS A 136 17.45 0.29 13.46
C LYS A 136 16.04 -0.08 13.90
N ILE A 137 15.60 -1.30 13.59
CA ILE A 137 14.21 -1.73 13.81
C ILE A 137 14.05 -2.74 14.94
N LYS A 138 15.16 -3.21 15.52
CA LYS A 138 15.12 -4.20 16.60
C LYS A 138 14.36 -3.63 17.81
N GLY A 139 13.26 -4.29 18.18
CA GLY A 139 12.40 -3.85 19.28
C GLY A 139 11.48 -2.67 18.96
N GLN A 140 11.54 -2.10 17.75
CA GLN A 140 10.75 -0.95 17.32
C GLN A 140 9.38 -1.35 16.75
N SER A 141 8.41 -0.45 16.89
CA SER A 141 7.12 -0.52 16.20
C SER A 141 7.23 0.13 14.83
N ILE A 142 6.69 -0.54 13.81
CA ILE A 142 6.84 -0.13 12.41
C ILE A 142 5.46 0.17 11.80
N LEU A 143 5.34 1.26 11.07
CA LEU A 143 4.21 1.57 10.21
C LEU A 143 4.62 1.46 8.73
N ILE A 144 4.12 0.43 8.06
CA ILE A 144 4.26 0.30 6.61
C ILE A 144 3.25 1.22 5.92
N VAL A 145 3.70 2.01 4.96
CA VAL A 145 2.86 2.88 4.13
C VAL A 145 2.86 2.40 2.69
N ASP A 146 1.67 2.31 2.08
CA ASP A 146 1.49 2.04 0.64
C ASP A 146 0.32 2.89 0.11
N ASP A 147 0.18 3.03 -1.21
CA ASP A 147 -0.92 3.77 -1.82
C ASP A 147 -2.23 2.98 -1.79
N VAL A 148 -2.21 1.74 -2.27
CA VAL A 148 -3.41 0.88 -2.40
C VAL A 148 -3.15 -0.53 -1.89
N MET A 149 -3.96 -0.97 -0.96
CA MET A 149 -3.96 -2.36 -0.52
C MET A 149 -5.08 -3.15 -1.21
N THR A 150 -4.72 -4.17 -1.97
CA THR A 150 -5.67 -5.13 -2.54
C THR A 150 -5.85 -6.34 -1.61
N THR A 151 -5.10 -7.39 -1.83
CA THR A 151 -5.11 -8.62 -1.01
C THR A 151 -4.26 -8.51 0.26
N GLY A 152 -3.48 -7.45 0.42
CA GLY A 152 -2.50 -7.28 1.50
C GLY A 152 -1.24 -8.15 1.34
N THR A 153 -1.05 -8.79 0.18
CA THR A 153 0.07 -9.72 -0.04
C THR A 153 1.43 -9.02 0.02
N THR A 154 1.56 -7.83 -0.61
CA THR A 154 2.78 -7.00 -0.55
C THR A 154 3.07 -6.56 0.87
N ALA A 155 2.09 -5.96 1.55
CA ALA A 155 2.22 -5.53 2.93
C ALA A 155 2.55 -6.70 3.88
N GLY A 156 1.95 -7.87 3.66
CA GLY A 156 2.22 -9.08 4.43
C GLY A 156 3.65 -9.59 4.25
N GLU A 157 4.22 -9.54 3.04
CA GLU A 157 5.61 -9.93 2.81
C GLU A 157 6.59 -8.91 3.40
N CYS A 158 6.33 -7.61 3.26
CA CYS A 158 7.11 -6.56 3.93
C CYS A 158 7.08 -6.74 5.46
N ALA A 159 5.91 -6.95 6.04
CA ALA A 159 5.76 -7.21 7.47
C ALA A 159 6.50 -8.47 7.92
N ARG A 160 6.48 -9.54 7.12
CA ARG A 160 7.19 -10.79 7.40
C ARG A 160 8.69 -10.58 7.52
N VAL A 161 9.31 -9.85 6.59
CA VAL A 161 10.76 -9.62 6.64
C VAL A 161 11.13 -8.66 7.77
N LEU A 162 10.32 -7.63 8.05
CA LEU A 162 10.54 -6.71 9.18
C LEU A 162 10.42 -7.43 10.53
N ARG A 163 9.40 -8.28 10.71
CA ARG A 163 9.24 -9.09 11.92
C ARG A 163 10.43 -10.05 12.14
N ARG A 164 10.91 -10.70 11.06
CA ARG A 164 12.09 -11.57 11.11
C ARG A 164 13.38 -10.82 11.46
N ALA A 165 13.46 -9.56 11.06
CA ALA A 165 14.60 -8.68 11.37
C ALA A 165 14.50 -8.06 12.79
N GLY A 166 13.49 -8.41 13.59
CA GLY A 166 13.39 -8.02 14.99
C GLY A 166 12.44 -6.86 15.31
N ALA A 167 11.63 -6.41 14.35
CA ALA A 167 10.57 -5.42 14.65
C ALA A 167 9.61 -5.97 15.72
N LYS A 168 9.27 -5.15 16.72
CA LYS A 168 8.36 -5.51 17.82
C LYS A 168 6.94 -5.72 17.33
N GLU A 169 6.44 -4.79 16.55
CA GLU A 169 5.10 -4.81 15.96
C GLU A 169 5.14 -4.17 14.58
N VAL A 170 4.23 -4.58 13.70
CA VAL A 170 4.08 -3.98 12.37
C VAL A 170 2.63 -3.61 12.15
N PHE A 171 2.41 -2.40 11.70
CA PHE A 171 1.13 -1.84 11.29
C PHE A 171 1.19 -1.51 9.79
N VAL A 172 0.03 -1.39 9.16
CA VAL A 172 -0.07 -1.03 7.74
C VAL A 172 -1.11 0.06 7.58
N ALA A 173 -0.74 1.16 6.93
CA ALA A 173 -1.68 2.19 6.53
C ALA A 173 -1.59 2.43 5.01
N THR A 174 -2.74 2.53 4.36
CA THR A 174 -2.85 2.83 2.93
C THR A 174 -3.90 3.90 2.70
N VAL A 175 -3.80 4.60 1.58
CA VAL A 175 -4.80 5.58 1.21
C VAL A 175 -6.09 4.88 0.75
N ALA A 176 -5.97 3.81 -0.02
CA ALA A 176 -7.14 3.10 -0.49
C ALA A 176 -7.04 1.58 -0.33
N ARG A 177 -8.22 0.94 -0.28
CA ARG A 177 -8.36 -0.50 -0.31
C ARG A 177 -9.24 -0.94 -1.47
N ALA A 178 -8.71 -1.78 -2.38
CA ALA A 178 -9.51 -2.42 -3.40
C ALA A 178 -10.22 -3.64 -2.81
N THR A 179 -11.56 -3.64 -2.85
CA THR A 179 -12.41 -4.79 -2.51
C THR A 179 -12.84 -5.52 -3.78
N LYS A 180 -13.17 -6.80 -3.69
CA LYS A 180 -13.58 -7.60 -4.86
C LYS A 180 -14.90 -7.11 -5.49
N GLU A 181 -15.76 -6.44 -4.72
CA GLU A 181 -17.06 -5.98 -5.17
C GLU A 181 -17.00 -4.83 -6.17
N ALA A 182 -16.02 -3.93 -6.04
CA ALA A 182 -15.83 -2.82 -6.98
C ALA A 182 -15.49 -3.28 -8.41
N GLY A 183 -14.82 -4.43 -8.58
CA GLY A 183 -14.50 -5.02 -9.90
C GLY A 183 -15.70 -5.71 -10.58
N SER A 184 -16.63 -6.22 -9.80
CA SER A 184 -17.81 -6.96 -10.28
C SER A 184 -18.88 -6.02 -10.87
N VAL A 185 -19.11 -4.88 -10.24
CA VAL A 185 -20.12 -3.90 -10.70
C VAL A 185 -19.70 -3.24 -12.02
N LEU A 186 -18.39 -2.95 -12.21
CA LEU A 186 -17.90 -2.39 -13.49
C LEU A 186 -17.96 -3.43 -14.62
N ALA A 187 -17.68 -4.70 -14.33
CA ALA A 187 -17.78 -5.77 -15.35
C ALA A 187 -19.22 -6.00 -15.79
N MET A 188 -20.18 -5.92 -14.87
CA MET A 188 -21.62 -6.01 -15.21
C MET A 188 -22.12 -4.78 -15.97
N ALA A 189 -21.67 -3.58 -15.62
CA ALA A 189 -22.04 -2.36 -16.34
C ALA A 189 -21.45 -2.31 -17.77
N ALA A 190 -20.22 -2.75 -17.96
CA ALA A 190 -19.60 -2.85 -19.27
C ALA A 190 -20.28 -3.90 -20.16
N SER A 191 -20.72 -5.03 -19.61
CA SER A 191 -21.47 -6.07 -20.32
C SER A 191 -22.88 -5.60 -20.70
N ALA A 192 -23.52 -4.77 -19.89
CA ALA A 192 -24.85 -4.23 -20.18
C ALA A 192 -24.83 -3.17 -21.31
N LEU A 193 -23.72 -2.44 -21.48
CA LEU A 193 -23.56 -1.43 -22.52
C LEU A 193 -23.17 -2.03 -23.90
N SER A 194 -22.59 -3.24 -23.92
CA SER A 194 -22.20 -3.92 -25.15
C SER A 194 -23.27 -4.83 -25.75
N GLY A 195 -24.40 -5.06 -25.05
CA GLY A 195 -25.50 -5.94 -25.47
C GLY A 195 -26.64 -5.26 -26.22
N GLY A 196 -26.56 -3.97 -26.53
CA GLY A 196 -27.66 -3.14 -27.07
C GLY A 196 -27.58 -2.75 -28.54
N THR A 197 -26.99 -3.57 -29.44
CA THR A 197 -26.98 -3.26 -30.87
C THR A 197 -27.08 -4.53 -31.71
N GLN A 198 -28.26 -5.12 -31.79
CA GLN A 198 -28.70 -5.97 -32.91
C GLN A 198 -30.16 -5.68 -33.06
N GLY A 199 -30.50 -4.91 -34.00
CA GLY A 199 -30.89 -4.99 -35.33
C GLY A 199 -32.37 -5.22 -35.45
N HIS A 200 -33.05 -4.37 -36.13
CA HIS A 200 -34.16 -4.79 -37.01
C HIS A 200 -33.98 -4.04 -38.32
N ALA A 201 -33.70 -4.79 -39.33
CA ALA A 201 -34.03 -4.50 -40.70
C ALA A 201 -34.84 -5.67 -41.24
#